data_c7567d4f24dab6455ae8168fefa1f297
#
_entry.id   c7567d4f24dab6455ae8168fefa1f297
#
_cell.length_a   1.000
_cell.length_b   1.000
_cell.length_c   1.000
_cell.angle_alpha   90.00
_cell.angle_beta   90.00
_cell.angle_gamma   90.00
#
_symmetry.space_group_name_H-M   'P 1'
#
loop_
_entity.id
_entity.type
_entity.pdbx_description
1 polymer ?
#
loop_
_entity_poly.entity_id
_entity_poly.type
_entity_poly.pdbx_seq_one_letter_code
_entity_poly.pdbx_strand_id
1 'polypeptide(L)'
;LVGSEMCIRDRAINIFEEVFVVDNGKIEGGDILRINDSFIIGLSERTNKEGAEELEKILLHLGAKVTITNTPNGVLHFKSDCSLLDNETILQTKKMSLTGFFENHFKVINVPEGEELAANSLRVNNHLLVPKGFEKTYELLSKSYDIKLANVNEISKVDAGLSCMSLRW
;
A
#
# COMPACT_ATOMS: atom_id res chain seq x y z
N LEU A 1 2.30 -10.24 -16.06
CA LEU A 1 2.94 -9.19 -15.22
C LEU A 1 4.44 -9.42 -14.98
N VAL A 2 4.96 -10.62 -15.21
CA VAL A 2 6.39 -10.95 -15.05
C VAL A 2 7.31 -10.02 -15.87
N GLY A 3 6.86 -9.57 -17.05
CA GLY A 3 7.63 -8.65 -17.89
C GLY A 3 7.72 -7.22 -17.39
N SER A 4 6.74 -6.72 -16.63
CA SER A 4 6.72 -5.34 -16.12
C SER A 4 7.64 -5.16 -14.92
N GLU A 5 7.72 -6.15 -14.04
CA GLU A 5 8.61 -6.12 -12.87
C GLU A 5 10.08 -6.20 -13.28
N MET A 6 10.42 -7.01 -14.27
CA MET A 6 11.77 -7.04 -14.83
C MET A 6 12.16 -5.68 -15.45
N CYS A 7 11.25 -5.01 -16.16
CA CYS A 7 11.52 -3.68 -16.71
C CYS A 7 11.74 -2.62 -15.63
N ILE A 8 11.04 -2.70 -14.51
CA ILE A 8 11.23 -1.81 -13.35
C ILE A 8 12.59 -2.06 -12.71
N ARG A 9 12.94 -3.31 -12.46
CA ARG A 9 14.24 -3.72 -11.91
C ARG A 9 15.39 -3.22 -12.77
N ASP A 10 15.34 -3.47 -14.07
CA ASP A 10 16.41 -3.08 -15.02
C ASP A 10 16.59 -1.58 -15.10
N ARG A 11 15.51 -0.81 -14.95
CA ARG A 11 15.59 0.65 -14.88
C ARG A 11 16.11 1.15 -13.53
N ALA A 12 15.68 0.54 -12.43
CA ALA A 12 16.11 0.92 -11.09
C ALA A 12 17.64 0.76 -10.91
N ILE A 13 18.21 -0.34 -11.41
CA ILE A 13 19.67 -0.59 -11.36
C ILE A 13 20.47 0.52 -12.06
N ASN A 14 19.91 1.18 -13.07
CA ASN A 14 20.58 2.27 -13.80
C ASN A 14 20.37 3.66 -13.17
N ILE A 15 19.48 3.80 -12.18
CA ILE A 15 19.11 5.09 -11.57
C ILE A 15 19.70 5.23 -10.17
N PHE A 16 19.78 4.14 -9.41
CA PHE A 16 20.21 4.14 -8.02
C PHE A 16 21.64 3.63 -7.86
N GLU A 17 22.42 4.26 -6.99
CA GLU A 17 23.80 3.88 -6.69
C GLU A 17 23.88 2.53 -5.95
N GLU A 18 22.85 2.21 -5.18
CA GLU A 18 22.77 0.98 -4.41
C GLU A 18 21.39 0.31 -4.62
N VAL A 19 21.41 -0.97 -4.94
CA VAL A 19 20.22 -1.78 -5.17
C VAL A 19 20.32 -3.08 -4.39
N PHE A 20 19.37 -3.30 -3.50
CA PHE A 20 19.22 -4.55 -2.75
C PHE A 20 18.24 -5.47 -3.46
N VAL A 21 18.53 -6.75 -3.44
CA VAL A 21 17.67 -7.79 -4.03
C VAL A 21 17.23 -8.74 -2.93
N VAL A 22 15.96 -9.09 -2.90
CA VAL A 22 15.43 -10.17 -2.09
C VAL A 22 15.54 -11.44 -2.92
N ASP A 23 16.40 -12.36 -2.52
CA ASP A 23 16.71 -13.59 -3.26
C ASP A 23 15.95 -14.81 -2.71
N ASN A 24 15.62 -14.79 -1.41
CA ASN A 24 14.94 -15.89 -0.74
C ASN A 24 13.48 -15.50 -0.43
N GLY A 25 12.57 -16.31 -0.94
CA GLY A 25 11.15 -16.11 -0.70
C GLY A 25 10.45 -15.30 -1.78
N LYS A 26 9.25 -14.83 -1.43
CA LYS A 26 8.39 -14.04 -2.31
C LYS A 26 8.01 -12.76 -1.59
N ILE A 27 8.05 -11.64 -2.33
CA ILE A 27 7.60 -10.35 -1.83
C ILE A 27 7.02 -9.53 -2.98
N GLU A 28 5.90 -8.87 -2.72
CA GLU A 28 5.30 -7.91 -3.66
C GLU A 28 5.15 -6.53 -3.03
N GLY A 29 5.43 -5.50 -3.81
CA GLY A 29 5.33 -4.10 -3.35
C GLY A 29 3.93 -3.68 -2.88
N GLY A 30 2.89 -4.43 -3.29
CA GLY A 30 1.51 -4.28 -2.82
C GLY A 30 1.33 -4.59 -1.32
N ASP A 31 2.23 -5.37 -0.74
CA ASP A 31 2.21 -5.75 0.66
C ASP A 31 3.10 -4.88 1.56
N ILE A 32 3.78 -3.89 0.98
CA ILE A 32 4.69 -3.01 1.72
C ILE A 32 4.09 -1.61 1.84
N LEU A 33 3.77 -1.19 3.06
CA LEU A 33 3.32 0.16 3.37
C LEU A 33 4.43 0.93 4.09
N ARG A 34 4.90 2.00 3.46
CA ARG A 34 5.87 2.92 4.07
C ARG A 34 5.16 4.06 4.78
N ILE A 35 5.54 4.32 6.02
CA ILE A 35 5.08 5.43 6.85
C ILE A 35 6.31 6.12 7.44
N ASN A 36 6.73 7.23 6.86
CA ASN A 36 7.99 7.91 7.19
C ASN A 36 9.18 6.95 7.10
N ASP A 37 9.89 6.70 8.22
CA ASP A 37 11.03 5.79 8.33
C ASP A 37 10.61 4.38 8.81
N SER A 38 9.33 4.11 8.82
CA SER A 38 8.77 2.81 9.23
C SER A 38 8.15 2.09 8.04
N PHE A 39 8.29 0.78 8.02
CA PHE A 39 7.71 -0.10 7.01
C PHE A 39 6.84 -1.15 7.68
N ILE A 40 5.66 -1.36 7.10
CA ILE A 40 4.76 -2.46 7.47
C ILE A 40 4.74 -3.42 6.29
N ILE A 41 5.04 -4.70 6.55
CA ILE A 41 5.05 -5.76 5.56
C ILE A 41 3.90 -6.72 5.89
N GLY A 42 2.90 -6.79 5.01
CA GLY A 42 1.79 -7.72 5.13
C GLY A 42 2.14 -9.09 4.54
N LEU A 43 2.03 -10.15 5.32
CA LEU A 43 2.10 -11.51 4.79
C LEU A 43 0.81 -11.85 4.05
N SER A 44 0.95 -12.34 2.82
CA SER A 44 -0.15 -12.67 1.92
C SER A 44 0.16 -13.95 1.13
N GLU A 45 -0.69 -14.34 0.20
CA GLU A 45 -0.38 -15.40 -0.75
C GLU A 45 0.81 -15.06 -1.67
N ARG A 46 1.14 -13.77 -1.80
CA ARG A 46 2.19 -13.24 -2.69
C ARG A 46 3.45 -12.79 -1.95
N THR A 47 3.35 -12.59 -0.65
CA THR A 47 4.47 -12.25 0.22
C THR A 47 4.55 -13.27 1.33
N ASN A 48 5.56 -14.12 1.31
CA ASN A 48 5.77 -15.12 2.33
C ASN A 48 6.72 -14.63 3.45
N LYS A 49 6.82 -15.41 4.49
CA LYS A 49 7.61 -15.06 5.67
C LYS A 49 9.10 -14.89 5.34
N GLU A 50 9.64 -15.76 4.51
CA GLU A 50 11.05 -15.76 4.12
C GLU A 50 11.42 -14.46 3.38
N GLY A 51 10.60 -14.05 2.41
CA GLY A 51 10.80 -12.78 1.69
C GLY A 51 10.64 -11.55 2.58
N ALA A 52 9.65 -11.59 3.48
CA ALA A 52 9.43 -10.51 4.44
C ALA A 52 10.58 -10.35 5.42
N GLU A 53 11.13 -11.45 5.98
CA GLU A 53 12.28 -11.43 6.88
C GLU A 53 13.58 -11.00 6.18
N GLU A 54 13.77 -11.33 4.92
CA GLU A 54 14.93 -10.85 4.15
C GLU A 54 14.83 -9.34 3.89
N LEU A 55 13.67 -8.85 3.45
CA LEU A 55 13.45 -7.42 3.31
C LEU A 55 13.58 -6.67 4.63
N GLU A 56 13.09 -7.22 5.73
CA GLU A 56 13.25 -6.65 7.07
C GLU A 56 14.73 -6.42 7.39
N LYS A 57 15.61 -7.41 7.17
CA LYS A 57 17.05 -7.28 7.41
C LYS A 57 17.67 -6.15 6.58
N ILE A 58 17.31 -6.02 5.31
CA ILE A 58 17.75 -4.94 4.43
C ILE A 58 17.29 -3.59 4.98
N LEU A 59 16.02 -3.45 5.32
CA LEU A 59 15.45 -2.19 5.82
C LEU A 59 16.02 -1.79 7.18
N LEU A 60 16.26 -2.75 8.08
CA LEU A 60 16.90 -2.51 9.37
C LEU A 60 18.35 -2.05 9.18
N HIS A 61 19.10 -2.62 8.22
CA HIS A 61 20.45 -2.18 7.87
C HIS A 61 20.45 -0.73 7.37
N LEU A 62 19.41 -0.30 6.67
CA LEU A 62 19.20 1.08 6.22
C LEU A 62 18.65 2.02 7.32
N GLY A 63 18.52 1.55 8.56
CA GLY A 63 18.08 2.34 9.71
C GLY A 63 16.56 2.53 9.82
N ALA A 64 15.76 1.83 9.00
CA ALA A 64 14.33 1.87 9.07
C ALA A 64 13.77 1.01 10.21
N LYS A 65 12.53 1.29 10.62
CA LYS A 65 11.74 0.43 11.52
C LYS A 65 10.85 -0.48 10.68
N VAL A 66 10.74 -1.74 11.06
CA VAL A 66 9.94 -2.72 10.32
C VAL A 66 8.97 -3.44 11.24
N THR A 67 7.76 -3.66 10.75
CA THR A 67 6.74 -4.49 11.40
C THR A 67 6.19 -5.47 10.38
N ILE A 68 6.28 -6.77 10.66
CA ILE A 68 5.66 -7.80 9.83
C ILE A 68 4.32 -8.18 10.46
N THR A 69 3.27 -8.23 9.64
CA THR A 69 1.91 -8.58 10.07
C THR A 69 1.22 -9.47 9.03
N ASN A 70 0.06 -10.03 9.37
CA ASN A 70 -0.72 -10.79 8.40
C ASN A 70 -1.69 -9.88 7.64
N THR A 71 -1.78 -10.06 6.34
CA THR A 71 -2.86 -9.51 5.52
C THR A 71 -4.16 -10.27 5.83
N PRO A 72 -5.31 -9.60 5.98
CA PRO A 72 -6.58 -10.26 6.24
C PRO A 72 -6.92 -11.31 5.16
N ASN A 73 -7.54 -12.41 5.57
CA ASN A 73 -7.93 -13.47 4.63
C ASN A 73 -8.82 -12.95 3.51
N GLY A 74 -8.53 -13.37 2.27
CA GLY A 74 -9.27 -12.96 1.08
C GLY A 74 -9.00 -11.53 0.61
N VAL A 75 -7.92 -10.92 1.09
CA VAL A 75 -7.36 -9.65 0.60
C VAL A 75 -6.13 -9.98 -0.26
N LEU A 76 -6.09 -9.42 -1.46
CA LEU A 76 -5.03 -9.74 -2.44
C LEU A 76 -3.65 -9.24 -1.97
N HIS A 77 -3.60 -7.97 -1.53
CA HIS A 77 -2.40 -7.32 -0.98
C HIS A 77 -2.77 -6.45 0.21
N PHE A 78 -1.84 -6.23 1.11
CA PHE A 78 -2.03 -5.37 2.28
C PHE A 78 -2.54 -3.97 1.91
N LYS A 79 -1.96 -3.33 0.88
CA LYS A 79 -2.39 -2.01 0.38
C LYS A 79 -3.65 -2.03 -0.49
N SER A 80 -4.25 -3.16 -0.74
CA SER A 80 -5.59 -3.20 -1.34
C SER A 80 -6.66 -2.70 -0.36
N ASP A 81 -6.45 -2.99 0.92
CA ASP A 81 -7.43 -2.73 1.98
C ASP A 81 -7.04 -1.56 2.91
N CYS A 82 -5.93 -0.88 2.65
CA CYS A 82 -5.53 0.30 3.40
C CYS A 82 -4.65 1.26 2.61
N SER A 83 -4.68 2.52 2.99
CA SER A 83 -3.76 3.55 2.49
C SER A 83 -3.47 4.62 3.54
N LEU A 84 -2.30 5.24 3.43
CA LEU A 84 -1.89 6.35 4.26
C LEU A 84 -2.44 7.67 3.66
N LEU A 85 -3.28 8.38 4.42
CA LEU A 85 -3.86 9.66 4.01
C LEU A 85 -2.93 10.84 4.36
N ASP A 86 -2.31 10.75 5.52
CA ASP A 86 -1.29 11.67 6.04
C ASP A 86 -0.37 10.90 7.01
N ASN A 87 0.50 11.60 7.72
CA ASN A 87 1.51 10.93 8.57
C ASN A 87 0.93 10.17 9.76
N GLU A 88 -0.35 10.39 10.10
CA GLU A 88 -0.99 9.84 11.30
C GLU A 88 -2.33 9.15 11.00
N THR A 89 -2.84 9.27 9.76
CA THR A 89 -4.19 8.81 9.42
C THR A 89 -4.16 7.72 8.36
N ILE A 90 -4.80 6.61 8.66
CA ILE A 90 -4.99 5.47 7.76
C ILE A 90 -6.46 5.42 7.30
N LEU A 91 -6.65 5.27 6.01
CA LEU A 91 -7.91 4.84 5.41
C LEU A 91 -7.88 3.32 5.30
N GLN A 92 -8.92 2.63 5.77
CA GLN A 92 -8.97 1.17 5.71
C GLN A 92 -10.36 0.63 5.43
N THR A 93 -10.42 -0.62 4.96
CA THR A 93 -11.67 -1.37 4.86
C THR A 93 -12.10 -1.91 6.23
N LYS A 94 -13.36 -2.33 6.32
CA LYS A 94 -13.86 -3.05 7.50
C LYS A 94 -13.10 -4.35 7.79
N LYS A 95 -12.64 -5.07 6.75
CA LYS A 95 -11.83 -6.28 6.91
C LYS A 95 -10.51 -5.97 7.62
N MET A 96 -9.83 -4.90 7.22
CA MET A 96 -8.59 -4.45 7.87
C MET A 96 -8.84 -4.00 9.30
N SER A 97 -9.91 -3.23 9.55
CA SER A 97 -10.31 -2.78 10.89
C SER A 97 -10.52 -3.93 11.87
N LEU A 98 -11.07 -5.05 11.42
CA LEU A 98 -11.27 -6.22 12.28
C LEU A 98 -9.97 -6.84 12.80
N THR A 99 -8.83 -6.53 12.22
CA THR A 99 -7.53 -6.97 12.73
C THR A 99 -7.07 -6.19 13.96
N GLY A 100 -7.59 -4.99 14.18
CA GLY A 100 -7.15 -4.07 15.25
C GLY A 100 -5.74 -3.55 15.07
N PHE A 101 -5.13 -3.74 13.89
CA PHE A 101 -3.70 -3.48 13.69
C PHE A 101 -3.36 -1.99 13.75
N PHE A 102 -4.19 -1.13 13.13
CA PHE A 102 -3.90 0.31 13.05
C PHE A 102 -4.45 1.12 14.22
N GLU A 103 -5.50 0.68 14.88
CA GLU A 103 -6.31 1.43 15.84
C GLU A 103 -5.52 1.95 17.06
N ASN A 104 -4.44 1.25 17.43
CA ASN A 104 -3.62 1.63 18.58
C ASN A 104 -2.52 2.65 18.25
N HIS A 105 -2.24 2.90 16.97
CA HIS A 105 -1.08 3.67 16.53
C HIS A 105 -1.42 4.81 15.58
N PHE A 106 -2.60 4.76 14.97
CA PHE A 106 -3.02 5.70 13.93
C PHE A 106 -4.45 6.18 14.16
N LYS A 107 -4.73 7.37 13.69
CA LYS A 107 -6.11 7.78 13.44
C LYS A 107 -6.65 6.98 12.26
N VAL A 108 -7.78 6.32 12.45
CA VAL A 108 -8.35 5.43 11.45
C VAL A 108 -9.63 6.01 10.88
N ILE A 109 -9.76 5.98 9.56
CA ILE A 109 -10.99 6.26 8.84
C ILE A 109 -11.39 5.00 8.10
N ASN A 110 -12.60 4.51 8.34
CA ASN A 110 -13.13 3.35 7.64
C ASN A 110 -13.85 3.79 6.36
N VAL A 111 -13.54 3.10 5.28
CA VAL A 111 -14.27 3.25 4.01
C VAL A 111 -15.73 2.84 4.21
N PRO A 112 -16.71 3.60 3.70
CA PRO A 112 -18.11 3.22 3.72
C PRO A 112 -18.33 1.87 3.02
N GLU A 113 -19.29 1.09 3.54
CA GLU A 113 -19.69 -0.21 2.98
C GLU A 113 -20.11 -0.08 1.52
N GLY A 114 -19.58 -0.99 0.68
CA GLY A 114 -19.77 -1.01 -0.77
C GLY A 114 -18.79 -0.14 -1.54
N GLU A 115 -17.85 0.54 -0.86
CA GLU A 115 -16.85 1.39 -1.48
C GLU A 115 -15.41 0.93 -1.16
N GLU A 116 -15.20 -0.36 -0.85
CA GLU A 116 -13.95 -0.94 -0.34
C GLU A 116 -12.75 -0.64 -1.24
N LEU A 117 -12.94 -0.59 -2.57
CA LEU A 117 -11.88 -0.25 -3.53
C LEU A 117 -11.30 1.15 -3.32
N ALA A 118 -12.04 2.06 -2.68
CA ALA A 118 -11.55 3.39 -2.34
C ALA A 118 -10.50 3.38 -1.23
N ALA A 119 -10.35 2.27 -0.48
CA ALA A 119 -9.26 2.11 0.47
C ALA A 119 -7.87 2.17 -0.20
N ASN A 120 -7.78 1.81 -1.48
CA ASN A 120 -6.58 1.98 -2.30
C ASN A 120 -6.50 3.41 -2.86
N SER A 121 -6.46 4.39 -1.98
CA SER A 121 -6.18 5.80 -2.30
C SER A 121 -4.68 6.07 -2.27
N LEU A 122 -4.24 7.19 -2.81
CA LEU A 122 -2.82 7.51 -2.91
C LEU A 122 -2.55 8.97 -2.60
N ARG A 123 -1.78 9.25 -1.56
CA ARG A 123 -1.28 10.61 -1.29
C ARG A 123 -0.08 10.93 -2.17
N VAL A 124 -0.16 12.04 -2.88
CA VAL A 124 0.93 12.61 -3.68
C VAL A 124 1.09 14.07 -3.29
N ASN A 125 2.17 14.40 -2.61
CA ASN A 125 2.41 15.73 -2.04
C ASN A 125 1.24 16.17 -1.12
N ASN A 126 0.56 17.27 -1.49
CA ASN A 126 -0.57 17.82 -0.75
C ASN A 126 -1.93 17.32 -1.24
N HIS A 127 -1.95 16.48 -2.28
CA HIS A 127 -3.18 15.96 -2.86
C HIS A 127 -3.40 14.51 -2.46
N LEU A 128 -4.67 14.16 -2.32
CA LEU A 128 -5.10 12.78 -2.15
C LEU A 128 -5.80 12.32 -3.42
N LEU A 129 -5.19 11.38 -4.13
CA LEU A 129 -5.83 10.70 -5.26
C LEU A 129 -6.81 9.67 -4.71
N VAL A 130 -8.07 9.79 -5.09
CA VAL A 130 -9.14 8.86 -4.72
C VAL A 130 -9.73 8.27 -6.01
N PRO A 131 -10.00 6.97 -6.07
CA PRO A 131 -10.70 6.37 -7.20
C PRO A 131 -12.05 7.04 -7.42
N LYS A 132 -12.38 7.32 -8.68
CA LYS A 132 -13.68 7.90 -9.07
C LYS A 132 -14.80 6.87 -8.94
N GLY A 133 -15.99 7.30 -8.53
CA GLY A 133 -17.18 6.46 -8.42
C GLY A 133 -17.47 6.01 -6.98
N PHE A 134 -16.82 6.59 -5.98
CA PHE A 134 -16.98 6.30 -4.56
C PHE A 134 -17.38 7.59 -3.82
N GLU A 135 -18.64 8.00 -4.01
CA GLU A 135 -19.13 9.31 -3.59
C GLU A 135 -19.13 9.50 -2.08
N LYS A 136 -19.50 8.47 -1.32
CA LYS A 136 -19.51 8.53 0.15
C LYS A 136 -18.08 8.71 0.71
N THR A 137 -17.11 7.99 0.14
CA THR A 137 -15.71 8.15 0.49
C THR A 137 -15.19 9.53 0.12
N TYR A 138 -15.55 10.04 -1.05
CA TYR A 138 -15.23 11.40 -1.46
C TYR A 138 -15.79 12.44 -0.49
N GLU A 139 -17.07 12.38 -0.14
CA GLU A 139 -17.72 13.28 0.81
C GLU A 139 -17.08 13.21 2.21
N LEU A 140 -16.70 12.01 2.64
CA LEU A 140 -16.04 11.80 3.92
C LEU A 140 -14.67 12.48 3.97
N LEU A 141 -13.85 12.26 2.95
CA LEU A 141 -12.45 12.69 2.91
C LEU A 141 -12.29 14.17 2.48
N SER A 142 -13.18 14.70 1.62
CA SER A 142 -13.10 16.08 1.12
C SER A 142 -13.21 17.16 2.19
N LYS A 143 -13.69 16.79 3.38
CA LYS A 143 -13.77 17.68 4.55
C LYS A 143 -12.39 18.04 5.12
N SER A 144 -11.38 17.21 4.85
CA SER A 144 -10.04 17.32 5.45
C SER A 144 -8.90 17.26 4.46
N TYR A 145 -9.15 16.79 3.22
CA TYR A 145 -8.11 16.56 2.21
C TYR A 145 -8.44 17.25 0.88
N ASP A 146 -7.41 17.75 0.19
CA ASP A 146 -7.54 18.20 -1.22
C ASP A 146 -7.54 16.97 -2.13
N ILE A 147 -8.73 16.57 -2.57
CA ILE A 147 -8.95 15.35 -3.34
C ILE A 147 -8.84 15.62 -4.84
N LYS A 148 -8.14 14.73 -5.51
CA LYS A 148 -8.15 14.58 -6.97
C LYS A 148 -8.75 13.22 -7.32
N LEU A 149 -9.83 13.21 -8.09
CA LEU A 149 -10.46 11.97 -8.53
C LEU A 149 -9.70 11.38 -9.73
N ALA A 150 -9.38 10.10 -9.64
CA ALA A 150 -8.73 9.35 -10.72
C ALA A 150 -9.64 8.24 -11.23
N ASN A 151 -9.77 8.13 -12.55
CA ASN A 151 -10.51 7.04 -13.15
C ASN A 151 -9.64 5.78 -13.22
N VAL A 152 -10.02 4.77 -12.45
CA VAL A 152 -9.32 3.48 -12.36
C VAL A 152 -10.13 2.31 -12.92
N ASN A 153 -11.24 2.57 -13.63
CA ASN A 153 -12.18 1.54 -14.06
C ASN A 153 -11.53 0.45 -14.92
N GLU A 154 -10.57 0.79 -15.76
CA GLU A 154 -9.93 -0.21 -16.62
C GLU A 154 -8.90 -1.04 -15.87
N ILE A 155 -8.12 -0.42 -15.00
CA ILE A 155 -7.09 -1.14 -14.23
C ILE A 155 -7.69 -1.99 -13.10
N SER A 156 -8.83 -1.59 -12.55
CA SER A 156 -9.52 -2.37 -11.52
C SER A 156 -10.06 -3.71 -12.05
N LYS A 157 -10.24 -3.85 -13.36
CA LYS A 157 -10.62 -5.12 -14.01
C LYS A 157 -9.51 -6.18 -13.93
N VAL A 158 -8.28 -5.77 -13.63
CA VAL A 158 -7.12 -6.66 -13.42
C VAL A 158 -6.60 -6.55 -11.98
N ASP A 159 -7.49 -6.28 -11.05
CA ASP A 159 -7.22 -6.18 -9.61
C ASP A 159 -6.15 -5.13 -9.23
N ALA A 160 -5.94 -4.12 -10.08
CA ALA A 160 -4.99 -3.04 -9.83
C ALA A 160 -5.69 -1.78 -9.33
N GLY A 161 -5.01 -1.04 -8.45
CA GLY A 161 -5.45 0.24 -7.91
C GLY A 161 -4.41 1.34 -8.07
N LEU A 162 -4.64 2.50 -7.46
CA LEU A 162 -3.76 3.66 -7.57
C LEU A 162 -2.34 3.39 -7.06
N SER A 163 -2.22 2.65 -5.96
CA SER A 163 -0.91 2.30 -5.42
C SER A 163 -0.11 1.40 -6.35
N CYS A 164 -0.77 0.51 -7.11
CA CYS A 164 -0.13 -0.40 -8.06
C CYS A 164 0.48 0.32 -9.26
N MET A 165 -0.03 1.52 -9.59
CA MET A 165 0.46 2.34 -10.71
C MET A 165 1.48 3.39 -10.26
N SER A 166 1.93 3.37 -9.02
CA SER A 166 2.87 4.34 -8.49
C SER A 166 4.21 3.71 -8.15
N LEU A 167 5.29 4.35 -8.56
CA LEU A 167 6.63 4.13 -8.04
C LEU A 167 7.02 5.36 -7.23
N ARG A 168 7.56 5.15 -6.03
CA ARG A 168 7.91 6.21 -5.09
C ARG A 168 9.33 5.97 -4.58
N TRP A 169 10.17 6.99 -4.65
CA TRP A 169 11.54 7.02 -4.15
C TRP A 169 11.83 8.29 -3.36
#